data_6a557f1f337be120e58060b1d4393a5e
#
_entry.id   6a557f1f337be120e58060b1d4393a5e
#
_cell.length_a   1.000
_cell.length_b   1.000
_cell.length_c   1.000
_cell.angle_alpha   90.00
_cell.angle_beta   90.00
_cell.angle_gamma   90.00
#
_symmetry.space_group_name_H-M   'P 1'
#
loop_
_entity.id
_entity.type
_entity.pdbx_description
1 polymer ?
#
loop_
_entity_poly.entity_id
_entity_poly.type
_entity_poly.pdbx_seq_one_letter_code
_entity_poly.pdbx_strand_id
1 'polypeptide(L)'
;IFCNIKTGMQHMKRIISLLAGIFVFSTMINTGLVQSQEKYDVYEQLRLTVHTCKMSFYSDEPVELKLVVHNTSEFEAAFIVYDAQYTTFQPVVYDEKGREAESRVDYRLMDKPLEEVADSAPKRLITIQPSEKFIQVVNLRDLYNLKTGEGYRIRGYMFPNASIKRTIASDNMLHFNIIPVHTVEKESGVQQVKREISPSEVVMLALNAEKNKNWNNFVKYIDIDKYIQAFSRYAMLYSQSSESERLKVLEDFRTFLERDRVDYLVDFSILNENIISEKGLAFVEVKVKRWGARYPFIYKYRYTLEEYKNFWLITNFDATVMKE
;
A
#
# COMPACT_ATOMS: atom_id res chain seq x y z
N ILE A 1 32.49 59.42 -67.56
CA ILE A 1 31.24 59.36 -66.72
C ILE A 1 30.59 57.96 -66.85
N PHE A 2 30.97 57.07 -67.77
CA PHE A 2 30.35 55.78 -67.99
C PHE A 2 30.95 54.60 -67.18
N CYS A 3 32.00 54.80 -66.39
CA CYS A 3 32.72 53.71 -65.72
C CYS A 3 32.20 53.39 -64.28
N ASN A 4 31.42 54.28 -63.62
CA ASN A 4 31.00 54.14 -62.24
C ASN A 4 29.62 53.50 -62.02
N ILE A 5 28.84 53.29 -63.09
CA ILE A 5 27.50 52.69 -62.97
C ILE A 5 27.54 51.14 -62.93
N LYS A 6 28.54 50.51 -63.55
CA LYS A 6 28.65 49.02 -63.52
C LYS A 6 29.09 48.41 -62.20
N THR A 7 29.89 49.18 -61.42
CA THR A 7 30.38 48.70 -60.11
C THR A 7 29.28 48.71 -59.04
N GLY A 8 28.39 49.74 -59.07
CA GLY A 8 27.27 49.83 -58.16
C GLY A 8 26.21 48.74 -58.33
N MET A 9 25.99 48.33 -59.57
CA MET A 9 24.98 47.25 -59.85
C MET A 9 25.45 45.84 -59.51
N GLN A 10 26.75 45.56 -59.51
CA GLN A 10 27.30 44.34 -59.03
C GLN A 10 27.26 44.14 -57.50
N HIS A 11 27.49 45.28 -56.78
CA HIS A 11 27.36 45.28 -55.31
C HIS A 11 25.91 45.08 -54.86
N MET A 12 24.96 45.73 -55.54
CA MET A 12 23.54 45.60 -55.23
C MET A 12 23.00 44.14 -55.47
N LYS A 13 23.47 43.48 -56.56
CA LYS A 13 23.14 42.06 -56.82
C LYS A 13 23.71 41.10 -55.75
N ARG A 14 24.90 41.39 -55.22
CA ARG A 14 25.50 40.58 -54.13
C ARG A 14 24.77 40.78 -52.78
N ILE A 15 24.31 42.01 -52.48
CA ILE A 15 23.54 42.28 -51.27
C ILE A 15 22.15 41.64 -51.31
N ILE A 16 21.47 41.67 -52.44
CA ILE A 16 20.17 41.00 -52.62
C ILE A 16 20.31 39.45 -52.55
N SER A 17 21.39 38.88 -53.09
CA SER A 17 21.66 37.45 -52.96
C SER A 17 21.97 37.03 -51.52
N LEU A 18 22.66 37.88 -50.76
CA LEU A 18 22.96 37.60 -49.34
C LEU A 18 21.71 37.71 -48.47
N LEU A 19 20.85 38.70 -48.71
CA LEU A 19 19.57 38.86 -47.99
C LEU A 19 18.57 37.72 -48.33
N ALA A 20 18.52 37.26 -49.57
CA ALA A 20 17.69 36.12 -49.96
C ALA A 20 18.19 34.83 -49.32
N GLY A 21 19.50 34.61 -49.15
CA GLY A 21 20.08 33.46 -48.49
C GLY A 21 19.76 33.42 -46.99
N ILE A 22 19.76 34.61 -46.30
CA ILE A 22 19.42 34.70 -44.88
C ILE A 22 17.93 34.48 -44.66
N PHE A 23 17.07 34.89 -45.58
CA PHE A 23 15.61 34.70 -45.46
C PHE A 23 15.21 33.21 -45.66
N VAL A 24 15.86 32.50 -46.57
CA VAL A 24 15.64 31.05 -46.79
C VAL A 24 16.18 30.24 -45.61
N PHE A 25 17.31 30.65 -45.03
CA PHE A 25 17.85 29.98 -43.84
C PHE A 25 16.99 30.24 -42.60
N SER A 26 16.40 31.42 -42.44
CA SER A 26 15.48 31.75 -41.35
C SER A 26 14.16 30.99 -41.44
N THR A 27 13.64 30.70 -42.63
CA THR A 27 12.43 29.91 -42.82
C THR A 27 12.68 28.43 -42.67
N MET A 28 13.89 27.91 -42.96
CA MET A 28 14.22 26.51 -42.72
C MET A 28 14.49 26.19 -41.25
N ILE A 29 14.92 27.17 -40.44
CA ILE A 29 15.09 26.95 -39.00
C ILE A 29 13.75 26.89 -38.26
N ASN A 30 12.71 27.54 -38.78
CA ASN A 30 11.37 27.51 -38.14
C ASN A 30 10.49 26.31 -38.52
N THR A 31 10.86 25.52 -39.54
CA THR A 31 10.11 24.31 -39.90
C THR A 31 10.67 23.01 -39.27
N GLY A 32 11.79 23.12 -38.53
CA GLY A 32 12.45 21.97 -37.90
C GLY A 32 12.11 21.72 -36.44
N LEU A 33 11.32 22.56 -35.81
CA LEU A 33 10.80 22.39 -34.42
C LEU A 33 9.30 22.16 -34.41
N VAL A 34 8.82 21.30 -35.28
CA VAL A 34 7.71 20.45 -34.85
C VAL A 34 8.35 19.44 -33.90
N GLN A 35 8.61 19.90 -32.66
CA GLN A 35 8.68 18.96 -31.55
C GLN A 35 7.44 18.07 -31.72
N SER A 36 7.66 16.80 -32.04
CA SER A 36 6.72 15.78 -31.69
C SER A 36 6.47 15.99 -30.20
N GLN A 37 5.38 16.69 -29.85
CA GLN A 37 4.83 16.55 -28.51
C GLN A 37 4.63 15.04 -28.42
N GLU A 38 5.59 14.33 -27.82
CA GLU A 38 5.35 13.05 -27.24
C GLU A 38 4.07 13.25 -26.48
N LYS A 39 3.03 12.58 -26.90
CA LYS A 39 1.70 12.65 -26.32
C LYS A 39 1.89 12.12 -24.91
N TYR A 40 2.19 13.03 -23.99
CA TYR A 40 2.48 12.73 -22.60
C TYR A 40 1.25 11.97 -22.09
N ASP A 41 1.41 10.68 -21.87
CA ASP A 41 0.34 9.88 -21.37
C ASP A 41 0.15 10.26 -19.88
N VAL A 42 -0.78 11.15 -19.64
CA VAL A 42 -1.10 11.69 -18.31
C VAL A 42 -1.30 10.57 -17.27
N TYR A 43 -1.65 9.37 -17.74
CA TYR A 43 -1.91 8.22 -16.86
C TYR A 43 -0.64 7.44 -16.48
N GLU A 44 0.50 7.64 -17.15
CA GLU A 44 1.77 6.95 -16.79
C GLU A 44 2.27 7.29 -15.41
N GLN A 45 1.87 8.44 -14.90
CA GLN A 45 2.31 8.96 -13.60
C GLN A 45 1.29 8.72 -12.48
N LEU A 46 0.15 8.14 -12.80
CA LEU A 46 -0.79 7.65 -11.80
C LEU A 46 -0.32 6.28 -11.31
N ARG A 47 -0.12 6.17 -10.00
CA ARG A 47 0.20 4.92 -9.33
C ARG A 47 -1.01 4.44 -8.54
N LEU A 48 -1.34 3.17 -8.69
CA LEU A 48 -2.40 2.53 -7.92
C LEU A 48 -1.75 1.63 -6.86
N THR A 49 -2.24 1.73 -5.63
CA THR A 49 -1.88 0.81 -4.55
C THR A 49 -3.13 0.32 -3.83
N VAL A 50 -3.08 -0.88 -3.27
CA VAL A 50 -4.17 -1.48 -2.52
C VAL A 50 -3.78 -1.66 -1.06
N HIS A 51 -4.71 -1.35 -0.15
CA HIS A 51 -4.48 -1.42 1.29
C HIS A 51 -5.73 -1.96 2.01
N THR A 52 -5.50 -2.66 3.11
CA THR A 52 -6.53 -3.05 4.06
C THR A 52 -6.14 -2.57 5.46
N CYS A 53 -7.08 -2.48 6.37
CA CYS A 53 -6.80 -2.10 7.74
C CYS A 53 -6.13 -3.23 8.53
N LYS A 54 -6.33 -4.50 8.13
CA LYS A 54 -5.78 -5.71 8.74
C LYS A 54 -5.67 -6.83 7.71
N MET A 55 -4.97 -7.91 8.06
CA MET A 55 -4.74 -9.04 7.16
C MET A 55 -5.62 -10.25 7.44
N SER A 56 -6.30 -10.31 8.59
CA SER A 56 -7.27 -11.36 8.91
C SER A 56 -8.62 -10.74 9.25
N PHE A 57 -9.65 -11.27 8.62
CA PHE A 57 -11.03 -10.82 8.74
C PHE A 57 -11.91 -11.98 9.19
N TYR A 58 -12.80 -11.72 10.14
CA TYR A 58 -13.79 -12.71 10.52
C TYR A 58 -14.80 -12.95 9.41
N SER A 59 -15.40 -14.15 9.41
CA SER A 59 -16.36 -14.54 8.37
C SER A 59 -17.63 -13.69 8.32
N ASP A 60 -17.93 -12.94 9.37
CA ASP A 60 -19.12 -12.09 9.52
C ASP A 60 -18.84 -10.57 9.38
N GLU A 61 -17.56 -10.17 9.19
CA GLU A 61 -17.22 -8.76 9.08
C GLU A 61 -16.94 -8.30 7.63
N PRO A 62 -17.13 -7.00 7.32
CA PRO A 62 -16.78 -6.47 6.02
C PRO A 62 -15.27 -6.53 5.78
N VAL A 63 -14.89 -6.82 4.53
CA VAL A 63 -13.49 -6.80 4.09
C VAL A 63 -13.27 -5.53 3.27
N GLU A 64 -12.93 -4.45 3.95
CA GLU A 64 -12.73 -3.14 3.33
C GLU A 64 -11.36 -3.05 2.66
N LEU A 65 -11.37 -2.85 1.35
CA LEU A 65 -10.20 -2.55 0.52
C LEU A 65 -10.16 -1.08 0.19
N LYS A 66 -9.02 -0.43 0.43
CA LYS A 66 -8.73 0.92 -0.04
C LYS A 66 -7.89 0.84 -1.31
N LEU A 67 -8.42 1.35 -2.42
CA LEU A 67 -7.69 1.58 -3.65
C LEU A 67 -7.21 3.03 -3.62
N VAL A 68 -5.90 3.23 -3.64
CA VAL A 68 -5.28 4.55 -3.53
C VAL A 68 -4.61 4.89 -4.84
N VAL A 69 -5.11 5.93 -5.51
CA VAL A 69 -4.49 6.52 -6.70
C VAL A 69 -3.63 7.67 -6.26
N HIS A 70 -2.35 7.64 -6.59
CA HIS A 70 -1.38 8.67 -6.27
C HIS A 70 -0.87 9.32 -7.55
N ASN A 71 -0.95 10.64 -7.63
CA ASN A 71 -0.30 11.41 -8.67
C ASN A 71 1.17 11.63 -8.32
N THR A 72 2.06 10.94 -9.01
CA THR A 72 3.52 11.05 -8.78
C THR A 72 4.18 12.07 -9.70
N SER A 73 3.40 12.79 -10.52
CA SER A 73 3.90 13.82 -11.42
C SER A 73 4.08 15.19 -10.73
N GLU A 74 4.76 16.08 -11.41
CA GLU A 74 4.83 17.51 -11.04
C GLU A 74 3.63 18.33 -11.57
N PHE A 75 2.71 17.67 -12.30
CA PHE A 75 1.54 18.29 -12.93
C PHE A 75 0.26 17.71 -12.37
N GLU A 76 -0.81 18.47 -12.51
CA GLU A 76 -2.17 18.02 -12.24
C GLU A 76 -2.51 16.83 -13.15
N ALA A 77 -3.14 15.80 -12.58
CA ALA A 77 -3.63 14.64 -13.30
C ALA A 77 -5.14 14.50 -13.10
N ALA A 78 -5.84 14.08 -14.15
CA ALA A 78 -7.29 13.89 -14.10
C ALA A 78 -7.69 12.53 -14.63
N PHE A 79 -8.73 11.94 -14.03
CA PHE A 79 -9.34 10.69 -14.47
C PHE A 79 -10.84 10.70 -14.22
N ILE A 80 -11.56 9.80 -14.87
CA ILE A 80 -13.03 9.73 -14.78
C ILE A 80 -13.43 8.62 -13.82
N VAL A 81 -14.29 8.96 -12.84
CA VAL A 81 -14.96 7.99 -11.99
C VAL A 81 -16.39 7.84 -12.47
N TYR A 82 -16.77 6.61 -12.83
CA TYR A 82 -18.11 6.26 -13.23
C TYR A 82 -18.89 5.81 -12.00
N ASP A 83 -20.15 6.26 -11.87
CA ASP A 83 -21.03 5.87 -10.75
C ASP A 83 -21.56 4.41 -10.93
N ALA A 84 -21.40 3.82 -12.10
CA ALA A 84 -21.58 2.38 -12.28
C ALA A 84 -20.50 1.63 -11.50
N GLN A 85 -20.94 0.78 -10.57
CA GLN A 85 -20.04 0.02 -9.70
C GLN A 85 -19.01 -0.73 -10.54
N TYR A 86 -17.73 -0.65 -10.09
CA TYR A 86 -16.60 -1.41 -10.66
C TYR A 86 -16.17 -1.05 -12.08
N THR A 87 -16.67 0.02 -12.65
CA THR A 87 -16.23 0.47 -13.98
C THR A 87 -14.85 1.11 -13.91
N THR A 88 -14.61 1.98 -12.93
CA THR A 88 -13.31 2.64 -12.76
C THR A 88 -12.30 1.79 -11.98
N PHE A 89 -12.77 1.11 -10.93
CA PHE A 89 -11.91 0.33 -10.03
C PHE A 89 -12.39 -1.12 -9.95
N GLN A 90 -11.51 -2.05 -10.32
CA GLN A 90 -11.80 -3.49 -10.30
C GLN A 90 -10.76 -4.20 -9.42
N PRO A 91 -11.10 -4.50 -8.16
CA PRO A 91 -10.28 -5.40 -7.37
C PRO A 91 -10.49 -6.83 -7.86
N VAL A 92 -9.40 -7.56 -8.10
CA VAL A 92 -9.45 -8.99 -8.47
C VAL A 92 -8.86 -9.80 -7.32
N VAL A 93 -9.64 -10.75 -6.82
CA VAL A 93 -9.28 -11.62 -5.70
C VAL A 93 -8.92 -13.01 -6.23
N TYR A 94 -7.80 -13.56 -5.78
CA TYR A 94 -7.32 -14.89 -6.13
C TYR A 94 -7.24 -15.77 -4.88
N ASP A 95 -7.58 -17.04 -5.01
CA ASP A 95 -7.34 -18.03 -3.97
C ASP A 95 -5.83 -18.38 -3.85
N GLU A 96 -5.47 -19.22 -2.89
CA GLU A 96 -4.08 -19.66 -2.71
C GLU A 96 -3.52 -20.42 -3.91
N LYS A 97 -4.38 -21.04 -4.72
CA LYS A 97 -4.01 -21.74 -5.95
C LYS A 97 -3.85 -20.81 -7.16
N GLY A 98 -4.09 -19.51 -6.98
CA GLY A 98 -4.01 -18.49 -8.03
C GLY A 98 -5.20 -18.45 -8.96
N ARG A 99 -6.31 -19.09 -8.62
CA ARG A 99 -7.57 -19.00 -9.36
C ARG A 99 -8.36 -17.82 -8.84
N GLU A 100 -9.09 -17.14 -9.71
CA GLU A 100 -9.98 -16.06 -9.31
C GLU A 100 -11.06 -16.58 -8.36
N ALA A 101 -11.30 -15.85 -7.26
CA ALA A 101 -12.33 -16.18 -6.30
C ALA A 101 -13.71 -16.07 -6.94
N GLU A 102 -14.67 -16.85 -6.46
CA GLU A 102 -16.05 -16.86 -6.96
C GLU A 102 -16.68 -15.48 -6.80
N SER A 103 -16.99 -14.84 -7.94
CA SER A 103 -17.63 -13.53 -7.97
C SER A 103 -19.12 -13.65 -7.62
N ARG A 104 -19.62 -12.72 -6.79
CA ARG A 104 -21.06 -12.55 -6.52
C ARG A 104 -21.73 -11.69 -7.57
N VAL A 105 -20.96 -10.80 -8.20
CA VAL A 105 -21.43 -9.96 -9.27
C VAL A 105 -21.14 -10.68 -10.57
N ASP A 106 -22.18 -10.86 -11.38
CA ASP A 106 -21.96 -11.37 -12.71
C ASP A 106 -21.29 -10.28 -13.56
N TYR A 107 -19.93 -10.19 -13.44
CA TYR A 107 -19.14 -9.31 -14.29
C TYR A 107 -19.31 -9.63 -15.79
N ARG A 108 -19.88 -10.81 -16.11
CA ARG A 108 -20.24 -11.19 -17.48
C ARG A 108 -21.46 -10.44 -17.98
N LEU A 109 -22.23 -9.76 -17.11
CA LEU A 109 -23.16 -8.72 -17.56
C LEU A 109 -22.40 -7.50 -18.12
N MET A 110 -21.09 -7.42 -17.93
CA MET A 110 -20.19 -6.54 -18.67
C MET A 110 -19.73 -7.16 -20.02
N ASP A 111 -20.50 -8.07 -20.60
CA ASP A 111 -20.36 -8.40 -22.04
C ASP A 111 -20.70 -7.19 -22.93
N LYS A 112 -21.21 -6.13 -22.34
CA LYS A 112 -21.24 -4.82 -22.98
C LYS A 112 -19.80 -4.25 -22.96
N PRO A 113 -19.30 -3.76 -24.10
CA PRO A 113 -18.06 -3.03 -24.14
C PRO A 113 -18.05 -1.96 -23.03
N LEU A 114 -16.95 -1.83 -22.32
CA LEU A 114 -16.78 -0.81 -21.24
C LEU A 114 -17.24 0.58 -21.73
N GLU A 115 -17.11 0.82 -23.03
CA GLU A 115 -17.52 2.02 -23.75
C GLU A 115 -19.05 2.25 -23.69
N GLU A 116 -19.86 1.19 -23.88
CA GLU A 116 -21.33 1.32 -23.81
C GLU A 116 -21.84 1.57 -22.39
N VAL A 117 -21.19 0.97 -21.39
CA VAL A 117 -21.49 1.22 -19.97
C VAL A 117 -21.05 2.63 -19.58
N ALA A 118 -19.92 3.08 -20.08
CA ALA A 118 -19.38 4.40 -19.83
C ALA A 118 -20.22 5.54 -20.42
N ASP A 119 -20.87 5.32 -21.55
CA ASP A 119 -21.69 6.34 -22.20
C ASP A 119 -23.06 6.54 -21.51
N SER A 120 -23.56 5.50 -20.85
CA SER A 120 -24.85 5.54 -20.17
C SER A 120 -24.80 5.85 -18.68
N ALA A 121 -23.64 5.68 -18.03
CA ALA A 121 -23.47 5.89 -16.61
C ALA A 121 -23.13 7.35 -16.26
N PRO A 122 -23.68 7.91 -15.17
CA PRO A 122 -23.20 9.15 -14.62
C PRO A 122 -21.70 9.07 -14.34
N LYS A 123 -20.97 10.15 -14.64
CA LYS A 123 -19.53 10.19 -14.51
C LYS A 123 -19.05 11.51 -13.90
N ARG A 124 -17.96 11.43 -13.10
CA ARG A 124 -17.33 12.57 -12.46
C ARG A 124 -15.87 12.65 -12.89
N LEU A 125 -15.42 13.83 -13.28
CA LEU A 125 -13.99 14.09 -13.48
C LEU A 125 -13.36 14.34 -12.10
N ILE A 126 -12.37 13.55 -11.76
CA ILE A 126 -11.55 13.71 -10.56
C ILE A 126 -10.21 14.28 -10.99
N THR A 127 -9.85 15.39 -10.39
CA THR A 127 -8.55 16.05 -10.59
C THR A 127 -7.74 15.95 -9.31
N ILE A 128 -6.50 15.48 -9.40
CA ILE A 128 -5.58 15.34 -8.27
C ILE A 128 -4.30 16.11 -8.54
N GLN A 129 -3.90 16.91 -7.56
CA GLN A 129 -2.70 17.76 -7.63
C GLN A 129 -1.42 16.90 -7.50
N PRO A 130 -0.23 17.43 -7.83
CA PRO A 130 1.04 16.79 -7.57
C PRO A 130 1.15 16.26 -6.14
N SER A 131 1.56 15.00 -5.98
CA SER A 131 1.67 14.29 -4.70
C SER A 131 0.34 14.04 -3.96
N GLU A 132 -0.78 14.45 -4.51
CA GLU A 132 -2.11 14.19 -3.93
C GLU A 132 -2.55 12.75 -4.17
N LYS A 133 -3.48 12.27 -3.33
CA LYS A 133 -4.03 10.91 -3.38
C LYS A 133 -5.55 10.95 -3.42
N PHE A 134 -6.12 10.13 -4.28
CA PHE A 134 -7.54 9.80 -4.27
C PHE A 134 -7.72 8.40 -3.67
N ILE A 135 -8.70 8.21 -2.79
CA ILE A 135 -8.97 6.94 -2.12
C ILE A 135 -10.39 6.49 -2.44
N GLN A 136 -10.50 5.27 -3.00
CA GLN A 136 -11.77 4.57 -3.16
C GLN A 136 -11.81 3.40 -2.19
N VAL A 137 -12.88 3.28 -1.42
CA VAL A 137 -13.11 2.15 -0.51
C VAL A 137 -14.13 1.21 -1.14
N VAL A 138 -13.83 -0.08 -1.09
CA VAL A 138 -14.69 -1.15 -1.63
C VAL A 138 -14.77 -2.27 -0.60
N ASN A 139 -15.98 -2.79 -0.33
CA ASN A 139 -16.15 -4.00 0.47
C ASN A 139 -16.08 -5.23 -0.44
N LEU A 140 -15.07 -6.06 -0.26
CA LEU A 140 -14.84 -7.25 -1.10
C LEU A 140 -15.95 -8.30 -0.98
N ARG A 141 -16.68 -8.34 0.15
CA ARG A 141 -17.79 -9.27 0.32
C ARG A 141 -19.01 -8.97 -0.56
N ASP A 142 -19.11 -7.72 -1.00
CA ASP A 142 -20.15 -7.35 -1.96
C ASP A 142 -19.85 -7.91 -3.35
N LEU A 143 -18.56 -8.21 -3.62
CA LEU A 143 -18.05 -8.65 -4.91
C LEU A 143 -17.78 -10.15 -4.99
N TYR A 144 -17.29 -10.73 -3.90
CA TYR A 144 -16.76 -12.09 -3.89
C TYR A 144 -17.38 -12.94 -2.79
N ASN A 145 -17.53 -14.24 -3.09
CA ASN A 145 -17.89 -15.24 -2.10
C ASN A 145 -16.63 -15.74 -1.39
N LEU A 146 -16.24 -15.03 -0.33
CA LEU A 146 -15.04 -15.33 0.45
C LEU A 146 -15.34 -16.41 1.49
N LYS A 147 -14.68 -17.57 1.35
CA LYS A 147 -14.89 -18.74 2.21
C LYS A 147 -14.06 -18.65 3.48
N THR A 148 -14.65 -19.09 4.57
CA THR A 148 -13.99 -19.16 5.87
C THR A 148 -12.87 -20.21 5.88
N GLY A 149 -11.75 -19.89 6.51
CA GLY A 149 -10.57 -20.74 6.60
C GLY A 149 -9.66 -20.69 5.37
N GLU A 150 -9.96 -19.83 4.41
CA GLU A 150 -9.16 -19.68 3.19
C GLU A 150 -8.34 -18.37 3.22
N GLY A 151 -7.15 -18.43 2.60
CA GLY A 151 -6.31 -17.26 2.31
C GLY A 151 -6.54 -16.77 0.88
N TYR A 152 -6.41 -15.47 0.71
CA TYR A 152 -6.65 -14.79 -0.55
C TYR A 152 -5.54 -13.80 -0.88
N ARG A 153 -5.35 -13.57 -2.18
CA ARG A 153 -4.50 -12.51 -2.71
C ARG A 153 -5.35 -11.55 -3.51
N ILE A 154 -5.07 -10.27 -3.43
CA ILE A 154 -5.81 -9.25 -4.15
C ILE A 154 -4.89 -8.33 -4.92
N ARG A 155 -5.29 -8.00 -6.14
CA ARG A 155 -4.71 -6.98 -6.99
C ARG A 155 -5.78 -6.01 -7.44
N GLY A 156 -5.49 -4.72 -7.41
CA GLY A 156 -6.39 -3.68 -7.91
C GLY A 156 -6.08 -3.33 -9.36
N TYR A 157 -7.14 -3.00 -10.11
CA TYR A 157 -7.03 -2.44 -11.45
C TYR A 157 -7.86 -1.17 -11.52
N MET A 158 -7.35 -0.18 -12.25
CA MET A 158 -8.02 1.08 -12.50
C MET A 158 -8.10 1.33 -14.01
N PHE A 159 -9.26 1.78 -14.45
CA PHE A 159 -9.54 2.22 -15.81
C PHE A 159 -9.79 3.73 -15.77
N PRO A 160 -8.74 4.57 -15.97
CA PRO A 160 -8.84 6.01 -15.75
C PRO A 160 -9.79 6.71 -16.73
N ASN A 161 -10.06 6.07 -17.85
CA ASN A 161 -11.07 6.48 -18.82
C ASN A 161 -11.52 5.24 -19.61
N ALA A 162 -12.80 4.88 -19.52
CA ALA A 162 -13.34 3.70 -20.19
C ALA A 162 -13.28 3.77 -21.73
N SER A 163 -13.27 4.97 -22.29
CA SER A 163 -13.13 5.17 -23.75
C SER A 163 -11.70 4.94 -24.25
N ILE A 164 -10.72 4.90 -23.35
CA ILE A 164 -9.31 4.64 -23.67
C ILE A 164 -9.00 3.27 -23.04
N LYS A 165 -8.65 2.27 -23.85
CA LYS A 165 -8.31 0.91 -23.39
C LYS A 165 -7.00 0.88 -22.58
N ARG A 166 -6.90 1.73 -21.54
CA ARG A 166 -5.77 1.82 -20.63
C ARG A 166 -6.14 1.28 -19.27
N THR A 167 -5.31 0.37 -18.77
CA THR A 167 -5.46 -0.23 -17.45
C THR A 167 -4.23 0.07 -16.62
N ILE A 168 -4.43 0.53 -15.39
CA ILE A 168 -3.39 0.70 -14.39
C ILE A 168 -3.57 -0.41 -13.36
N ALA A 169 -2.60 -1.32 -13.27
CA ALA A 169 -2.58 -2.35 -12.22
C ALA A 169 -1.95 -1.80 -10.94
N SER A 170 -2.37 -2.29 -9.80
CA SER A 170 -1.73 -1.90 -8.53
C SER A 170 -0.27 -2.35 -8.47
N ASP A 171 0.58 -1.48 -7.92
CA ASP A 171 2.01 -1.73 -7.74
C ASP A 171 2.26 -2.86 -6.72
N ASN A 172 1.33 -3.07 -5.80
CA ASN A 172 1.39 -4.12 -4.79
C ASN A 172 0.26 -5.14 -4.94
N MET A 173 0.48 -6.29 -4.34
CA MET A 173 -0.51 -7.34 -4.11
C MET A 173 -0.63 -7.53 -2.60
N LEU A 174 -1.85 -7.61 -2.08
CA LEU A 174 -2.11 -7.89 -0.67
C LEU A 174 -2.49 -9.37 -0.48
N HIS A 175 -2.15 -9.88 0.69
CA HIS A 175 -2.62 -11.17 1.19
C HIS A 175 -3.54 -10.91 2.38
N PHE A 176 -4.63 -11.66 2.47
CA PHE A 176 -5.53 -11.61 3.62
C PHE A 176 -6.19 -12.96 3.84
N ASN A 177 -6.64 -13.22 5.05
CA ASN A 177 -7.25 -14.48 5.46
C ASN A 177 -8.69 -14.24 5.95
N ILE A 178 -9.57 -15.23 5.73
CA ILE A 178 -10.89 -15.25 6.32
C ILE A 178 -10.89 -16.29 7.43
N ILE A 179 -10.99 -15.84 8.67
CA ILE A 179 -10.98 -16.70 9.86
C ILE A 179 -12.41 -16.98 10.37
N PRO A 180 -12.64 -18.16 10.96
CA PRO A 180 -13.94 -18.49 11.50
C PRO A 180 -14.30 -17.64 12.72
N VAL A 181 -15.59 -17.37 12.88
CA VAL A 181 -16.13 -16.84 14.13
C VAL A 181 -16.39 -18.01 15.06
N HIS A 182 -15.75 -18.03 16.20
CA HIS A 182 -16.03 -19.05 17.21
C HIS A 182 -17.25 -18.64 18.03
N THR A 183 -18.31 -19.43 17.94
CA THR A 183 -19.48 -19.32 18.81
C THR A 183 -19.27 -20.18 20.07
N VAL A 184 -19.22 -19.56 21.21
CA VAL A 184 -19.18 -20.27 22.50
C VAL A 184 -20.61 -20.37 23.01
N GLU A 185 -21.13 -21.61 23.13
CA GLU A 185 -22.39 -21.85 23.85
C GLU A 185 -22.16 -21.64 25.34
N LYS A 186 -22.86 -20.69 25.93
CA LYS A 186 -22.95 -20.58 27.38
C LYS A 186 -24.01 -21.56 27.88
N GLU A 187 -23.82 -22.09 29.08
CA GLU A 187 -24.80 -22.98 29.79
C GLU A 187 -26.20 -22.34 29.90
N SER A 188 -26.33 -21.04 29.63
CA SER A 188 -27.61 -20.31 29.60
C SER A 188 -28.34 -20.32 28.24
N GLY A 189 -27.86 -21.05 27.24
CA GLY A 189 -28.45 -21.09 25.89
C GLY A 189 -28.29 -19.83 25.05
N VAL A 190 -27.59 -18.81 25.55
CA VAL A 190 -27.29 -17.61 24.79
C VAL A 190 -26.00 -17.81 24.02
N GLN A 191 -26.07 -17.86 22.70
CA GLN A 191 -24.86 -17.88 21.85
C GLN A 191 -24.16 -16.52 21.97
N GLN A 192 -22.97 -16.51 22.52
CA GLN A 192 -22.11 -15.35 22.56
C GLN A 192 -21.01 -15.51 21.51
N VAL A 193 -21.00 -14.64 20.50
CA VAL A 193 -19.92 -14.57 19.52
C VAL A 193 -18.66 -14.08 20.23
N LYS A 194 -17.68 -14.97 20.42
CA LYS A 194 -16.37 -14.61 20.95
C LYS A 194 -15.45 -14.35 19.74
N ARG A 195 -15.19 -13.07 19.47
CA ARG A 195 -14.18 -12.69 18.51
C ARG A 195 -12.81 -12.77 19.16
N GLU A 196 -11.98 -13.63 18.61
CA GLU A 196 -10.58 -13.69 19.00
C GLU A 196 -9.81 -12.64 18.21
N ILE A 197 -8.89 -11.96 18.89
CA ILE A 197 -8.03 -10.96 18.25
C ILE A 197 -7.01 -11.70 17.39
N SER A 198 -6.89 -11.35 16.11
CA SER A 198 -5.93 -11.99 15.21
C SER A 198 -4.48 -11.60 15.54
N PRO A 199 -3.47 -12.38 15.09
CA PRO A 199 -2.06 -12.04 15.32
C PRO A 199 -1.68 -10.64 14.82
N SER A 200 -2.16 -10.24 13.63
CA SER A 200 -1.90 -8.90 13.11
C SER A 200 -2.58 -7.81 13.92
N GLU A 201 -3.76 -8.05 14.46
CA GLU A 201 -4.43 -7.10 15.36
C GLU A 201 -3.67 -6.95 16.68
N VAL A 202 -3.12 -8.03 17.24
CA VAL A 202 -2.26 -7.96 18.43
C VAL A 202 -1.05 -7.09 18.17
N VAL A 203 -0.36 -7.29 17.05
CA VAL A 203 0.81 -6.47 16.67
C VAL A 203 0.41 -5.02 16.45
N MET A 204 -0.73 -4.76 15.80
CA MET A 204 -1.26 -3.39 15.63
C MET A 204 -1.55 -2.71 16.95
N LEU A 205 -2.18 -3.42 17.90
CA LEU A 205 -2.49 -2.89 19.23
C LEU A 205 -1.22 -2.60 20.01
N ALA A 206 -0.22 -3.48 19.96
CA ALA A 206 1.08 -3.27 20.59
C ALA A 206 1.81 -2.05 19.99
N LEU A 207 1.90 -1.95 18.66
CA LEU A 207 2.56 -0.82 18.00
C LEU A 207 1.81 0.51 18.20
N ASN A 208 0.48 0.50 18.21
CA ASN A 208 -0.30 1.69 18.56
C ASN A 208 -0.07 2.11 20.01
N ALA A 209 0.03 1.17 20.93
CA ALA A 209 0.34 1.45 22.32
C ALA A 209 1.76 2.07 22.45
N GLU A 210 2.76 1.51 21.74
CA GLU A 210 4.11 2.09 21.67
C GLU A 210 4.10 3.51 21.08
N LYS A 211 3.42 3.72 19.95
CA LYS A 211 3.31 5.02 19.27
C LYS A 211 2.73 6.10 20.19
N ASN A 212 1.75 5.71 21.00
CA ASN A 212 1.09 6.60 21.96
C ASN A 212 1.76 6.62 23.35
N LYS A 213 2.93 5.96 23.50
CA LYS A 213 3.66 5.81 24.77
C LYS A 213 2.83 5.20 25.90
N ASN A 214 1.83 4.39 25.55
CA ASN A 214 1.01 3.66 26.50
C ASN A 214 1.64 2.31 26.85
N TRP A 215 2.71 2.36 27.63
CA TRP A 215 3.56 1.21 27.94
C TRP A 215 2.81 0.09 28.67
N ASN A 216 1.87 0.45 29.55
CA ASN A 216 1.03 -0.52 30.24
C ASN A 216 0.20 -1.38 29.27
N ASN A 217 -0.28 -0.79 28.17
CA ASN A 217 -1.00 -1.53 27.16
C ASN A 217 -0.04 -2.27 26.22
N PHE A 218 1.13 -1.70 25.92
CA PHE A 218 2.14 -2.34 25.09
C PHE A 218 2.55 -3.71 25.64
N VAL A 219 2.90 -3.78 26.93
CA VAL A 219 3.37 -5.03 27.57
C VAL A 219 2.29 -6.11 27.71
N LYS A 220 1.00 -5.72 27.64
CA LYS A 220 -0.12 -6.72 27.71
C LYS A 220 -0.15 -7.68 26.51
N TYR A 221 0.40 -7.29 25.39
CA TYR A 221 0.44 -8.08 24.16
C TYR A 221 1.72 -8.89 24.01
N ILE A 222 2.61 -8.86 25.02
CA ILE A 222 3.95 -9.44 24.97
C ILE A 222 4.07 -10.53 26.04
N ASP A 223 4.54 -11.69 25.63
CA ASP A 223 5.07 -12.70 26.54
C ASP A 223 6.50 -12.32 26.91
N ILE A 224 6.66 -11.63 28.04
CA ILE A 224 7.93 -11.03 28.44
C ILE A 224 9.02 -12.10 28.65
N ASP A 225 8.64 -13.28 29.17
CA ASP A 225 9.56 -14.39 29.45
C ASP A 225 10.21 -14.95 28.18
N LYS A 226 9.46 -14.95 27.08
CA LYS A 226 9.98 -15.34 25.77
C LYS A 226 10.58 -14.18 24.99
N TYR A 227 9.93 -13.03 25.02
CA TYR A 227 10.33 -11.85 24.28
C TYR A 227 11.72 -11.31 24.68
N ILE A 228 12.14 -11.55 25.92
CA ILE A 228 13.48 -11.18 26.42
C ILE A 228 14.60 -11.81 25.58
N GLN A 229 14.35 -12.95 24.93
CA GLN A 229 15.31 -13.66 24.09
C GLN A 229 15.68 -12.87 22.81
N ALA A 230 14.83 -11.98 22.37
CA ALA A 230 15.12 -11.07 21.25
C ALA A 230 16.19 -10.00 21.59
N PHE A 231 16.51 -9.83 22.86
CA PHE A 231 17.44 -8.81 23.35
C PHE A 231 18.69 -9.46 23.95
N SER A 232 19.74 -9.59 23.15
CA SER A 232 20.96 -10.36 23.49
C SER A 232 21.52 -10.08 24.89
N ARG A 233 21.52 -8.80 25.32
CA ARG A 233 22.00 -8.43 26.66
C ARG A 233 21.14 -9.02 27.77
N TYR A 234 19.84 -8.92 27.66
CA TYR A 234 18.90 -9.41 28.66
C TYR A 234 18.76 -10.93 28.60
N ALA A 235 18.78 -11.53 27.40
CA ALA A 235 18.80 -12.97 27.21
C ALA A 235 19.99 -13.62 27.92
N MET A 236 21.20 -13.02 27.81
CA MET A 236 22.38 -13.48 28.49
C MET A 236 22.24 -13.39 30.02
N LEU A 237 21.78 -12.24 30.53
CA LEU A 237 21.55 -12.06 31.97
C LEU A 237 20.53 -13.09 32.49
N TYR A 238 19.41 -13.26 31.78
CA TYR A 238 18.37 -14.21 32.17
C TYR A 238 18.86 -15.66 32.20
N SER A 239 19.66 -16.06 31.20
CA SER A 239 20.20 -17.42 31.12
C SER A 239 21.23 -17.74 32.20
N GLN A 240 21.98 -16.73 32.68
CA GLN A 240 23.02 -16.88 33.71
C GLN A 240 22.47 -16.72 35.12
N SER A 241 21.25 -16.21 35.29
CA SER A 241 20.66 -15.95 36.61
C SER A 241 20.05 -17.22 37.23
N SER A 242 20.13 -17.31 38.53
CA SER A 242 19.38 -18.29 39.32
C SER A 242 17.87 -18.04 39.22
N GLU A 243 17.04 -19.00 39.58
CA GLU A 243 15.58 -18.89 39.48
C GLU A 243 15.02 -17.70 40.24
N SER A 244 15.58 -17.39 41.43
CA SER A 244 15.16 -16.23 42.23
C SER A 244 15.59 -14.89 41.63
N GLU A 245 16.72 -14.84 40.88
CA GLU A 245 17.21 -13.63 40.21
C GLU A 245 16.50 -13.36 38.89
N ARG A 246 16.00 -14.39 38.22
CA ARG A 246 15.26 -14.25 36.94
C ARG A 246 14.08 -13.29 37.03
N LEU A 247 13.33 -13.34 38.13
CA LEU A 247 12.22 -12.40 38.35
C LEU A 247 12.69 -10.94 38.31
N LYS A 248 13.83 -10.66 38.94
CA LYS A 248 14.41 -9.31 38.89
C LYS A 248 14.87 -8.91 37.51
N VAL A 249 15.48 -9.83 36.74
CA VAL A 249 15.88 -9.58 35.37
C VAL A 249 14.67 -9.30 34.47
N LEU A 250 13.55 -10.00 34.66
CA LEU A 250 12.30 -9.74 33.92
C LEU A 250 11.71 -8.37 34.28
N GLU A 251 11.74 -7.98 35.56
CA GLU A 251 11.27 -6.65 35.99
C GLU A 251 12.15 -5.52 35.43
N ASP A 252 13.47 -5.69 35.46
CA ASP A 252 14.41 -4.77 34.86
C ASP A 252 14.20 -4.67 33.33
N PHE A 253 13.94 -5.81 32.66
CA PHE A 253 13.65 -5.85 31.25
C PHE A 253 12.32 -5.17 30.91
N ARG A 254 11.28 -5.40 31.72
CA ARG A 254 9.99 -4.70 31.59
C ARG A 254 10.20 -3.19 31.71
N THR A 255 10.90 -2.75 32.73
CA THR A 255 11.25 -1.32 32.92
C THR A 255 12.03 -0.76 31.73
N PHE A 256 12.92 -1.56 31.12
CA PHE A 256 13.63 -1.18 29.90
C PHE A 256 12.67 -1.00 28.70
N LEU A 257 11.68 -1.89 28.53
CA LEU A 257 10.69 -1.79 27.46
C LEU A 257 9.78 -0.55 27.61
N GLU A 258 9.50 -0.17 28.85
CA GLU A 258 8.63 0.98 29.19
C GLU A 258 9.34 2.34 29.11
N ARG A 259 10.66 2.37 28.83
CA ARG A 259 11.40 3.63 28.70
C ARG A 259 11.16 4.29 27.35
N ASP A 260 11.13 5.63 27.39
CA ASP A 260 11.16 6.42 26.17
C ASP A 260 12.42 6.10 25.35
N ARG A 261 12.22 5.67 24.14
CA ARG A 261 13.31 5.36 23.19
C ARG A 261 13.80 6.65 22.54
N VAL A 262 15.08 6.65 22.18
CA VAL A 262 15.69 7.75 21.40
C VAL A 262 15.07 7.81 19.99
N ASP A 263 14.68 6.65 19.46
CA ASP A 263 13.96 6.49 18.21
C ASP A 263 12.47 6.23 18.48
N TYR A 264 11.62 7.14 18.12
CA TYR A 264 10.18 6.95 18.32
C TYR A 264 9.49 6.46 17.06
N LEU A 265 8.46 5.66 17.26
CA LEU A 265 7.63 5.11 16.20
C LEU A 265 6.77 6.22 15.59
N VAL A 266 6.97 6.47 14.29
CA VAL A 266 6.21 7.47 13.53
C VAL A 266 4.99 6.84 12.88
N ASP A 267 5.20 5.71 12.18
CA ASP A 267 4.18 5.04 11.40
C ASP A 267 4.52 3.57 11.20
N PHE A 268 3.51 2.77 10.90
CA PHE A 268 3.68 1.36 10.56
C PHE A 268 2.57 0.86 9.64
N SER A 269 2.86 -0.19 8.90
CA SER A 269 1.88 -0.91 8.08
C SER A 269 2.18 -2.40 8.10
N ILE A 270 1.15 -3.21 8.29
CA ILE A 270 1.26 -4.67 8.19
C ILE A 270 1.52 -5.03 6.72
N LEU A 271 2.53 -5.86 6.50
CA LEU A 271 2.92 -6.32 5.17
C LEU A 271 2.40 -7.73 4.87
N ASN A 272 2.45 -8.61 5.88
CA ASN A 272 2.08 -10.00 5.73
C ASN A 272 1.72 -10.62 7.07
N GLU A 273 0.85 -11.64 7.06
CA GLU A 273 0.52 -12.49 8.18
C GLU A 273 0.51 -13.95 7.71
N ASN A 274 1.16 -14.82 8.48
CA ASN A 274 1.17 -16.26 8.25
C ASN A 274 0.87 -16.97 9.55
N ILE A 275 -0.24 -17.74 9.58
CA ILE A 275 -0.71 -18.47 10.74
C ILE A 275 -0.49 -19.98 10.51
N ILE A 276 0.22 -20.62 11.42
CA ILE A 276 0.43 -22.07 11.46
C ILE A 276 -0.43 -22.62 12.58
N SER A 277 -1.72 -22.80 12.33
CA SER A 277 -2.73 -23.16 13.32
C SER A 277 -2.39 -24.46 14.07
N GLU A 278 -1.85 -25.48 13.39
CA GLU A 278 -1.46 -26.76 14.01
C GLU A 278 -0.41 -26.60 15.12
N LYS A 279 0.37 -25.51 15.09
CA LYS A 279 1.44 -25.22 16.05
C LYS A 279 1.07 -24.12 17.04
N GLY A 280 -0.08 -23.47 16.89
CA GLY A 280 -0.41 -22.27 17.63
C GLY A 280 0.63 -21.16 17.44
N LEU A 281 1.17 -21.02 16.22
CA LEU A 281 2.27 -20.10 15.88
C LEU A 281 1.85 -19.17 14.75
N ALA A 282 2.21 -17.90 14.85
CA ALA A 282 1.98 -16.94 13.77
C ALA A 282 3.20 -16.05 13.57
N PHE A 283 3.36 -15.58 12.32
CA PHE A 283 4.36 -14.58 11.92
C PHE A 283 3.67 -13.40 11.30
N VAL A 284 4.02 -12.20 11.79
CA VAL A 284 3.49 -10.94 11.25
C VAL A 284 4.64 -10.06 10.80
N GLU A 285 4.67 -9.71 9.53
CA GLU A 285 5.65 -8.79 8.97
C GLU A 285 5.09 -7.37 8.90
N VAL A 286 5.87 -6.41 9.35
CA VAL A 286 5.46 -5.01 9.47
C VAL A 286 6.54 -4.10 8.92
N LYS A 287 6.14 -3.16 8.07
CA LYS A 287 6.98 -2.00 7.72
C LYS A 287 6.82 -0.96 8.82
N VAL A 288 7.92 -0.58 9.43
CA VAL A 288 7.96 0.33 10.57
C VAL A 288 8.81 1.54 10.21
N LYS A 289 8.26 2.73 10.37
CA LYS A 289 8.99 3.99 10.22
C LYS A 289 9.28 4.57 11.61
N ARG A 290 10.56 4.75 11.92
CA ARG A 290 11.02 5.36 13.16
C ARG A 290 11.79 6.63 12.89
N TRP A 291 11.66 7.60 13.76
CA TRP A 291 12.45 8.82 13.70
C TRP A 291 13.62 8.70 14.68
N GLY A 292 14.84 8.64 14.15
CA GLY A 292 16.05 8.69 14.92
C GLY A 292 16.52 10.14 15.21
N ALA A 293 17.70 10.28 15.75
CA ALA A 293 18.23 11.60 16.13
C ALA A 293 18.36 12.60 14.97
N ARG A 294 18.51 12.13 13.71
CA ARG A 294 18.71 13.01 12.53
C ARG A 294 17.82 12.66 11.34
N TYR A 295 17.50 11.37 11.15
CA TYR A 295 16.79 10.88 9.95
C TYR A 295 15.75 9.86 10.32
N PRO A 296 14.66 9.73 9.53
CA PRO A 296 13.77 8.60 9.64
C PRO A 296 14.47 7.32 9.13
N PHE A 297 14.22 6.22 9.81
CA PHE A 297 14.65 4.89 9.42
C PHE A 297 13.42 4.05 9.10
N ILE A 298 13.54 3.21 8.08
CA ILE A 298 12.51 2.25 7.71
C ILE A 298 13.03 0.87 8.00
N TYR A 299 12.27 0.11 8.79
CA TYR A 299 12.56 -1.26 9.14
C TYR A 299 11.46 -2.18 8.65
N LYS A 300 11.84 -3.40 8.33
CA LYS A 300 10.94 -4.54 8.28
C LYS A 300 11.08 -5.29 9.59
N TYR A 301 10.01 -5.32 10.40
CA TYR A 301 9.92 -6.14 11.59
C TYR A 301 9.17 -7.42 11.23
N ARG A 302 9.66 -8.54 11.78
CA ARG A 302 8.97 -9.82 11.73
C ARG A 302 8.71 -10.24 13.18
N TYR A 303 7.46 -10.13 13.59
CA TYR A 303 7.00 -10.60 14.89
C TYR A 303 6.68 -12.08 14.84
N THR A 304 7.07 -12.81 15.88
CA THR A 304 6.62 -14.18 16.15
C THR A 304 5.62 -14.12 17.28
N LEU A 305 4.47 -14.76 17.10
CA LEU A 305 3.42 -14.83 18.10
C LEU A 305 3.09 -16.31 18.38
N GLU A 306 2.77 -16.56 19.63
CA GLU A 306 2.28 -17.87 20.06
C GLU A 306 0.89 -17.71 20.66
N GLU A 307 0.04 -18.72 20.40
CA GLU A 307 -1.30 -18.79 20.95
C GLU A 307 -1.27 -19.38 22.36
N TYR A 308 -1.81 -18.66 23.32
CA TYR A 308 -1.96 -19.10 24.69
C TYR A 308 -3.41 -18.90 25.15
N LYS A 309 -4.13 -19.99 25.43
CA LYS A 309 -5.55 -19.95 25.90
C LYS A 309 -6.44 -19.09 25.01
N ASN A 310 -6.32 -19.23 23.70
CA ASN A 310 -7.05 -18.45 22.68
C ASN A 310 -6.66 -16.95 22.64
N PHE A 311 -5.47 -16.60 23.10
CA PHE A 311 -4.89 -15.27 22.95
C PHE A 311 -3.54 -15.37 22.28
N TRP A 312 -3.29 -14.49 21.31
CA TRP A 312 -1.98 -14.36 20.71
C TRP A 312 -1.11 -13.42 21.53
N LEU A 313 0.11 -13.85 21.82
CA LEU A 313 1.11 -13.04 22.48
C LEU A 313 2.38 -12.96 21.63
N ILE A 314 2.99 -11.79 21.55
CA ILE A 314 4.26 -11.58 20.88
C ILE A 314 5.36 -12.21 21.72
N THR A 315 6.06 -13.20 21.15
CA THR A 315 7.13 -13.95 21.83
C THR A 315 8.53 -13.58 21.32
N ASN A 316 8.64 -13.06 20.09
CA ASN A 316 9.91 -12.66 19.50
C ASN A 316 9.72 -11.63 18.41
N PHE A 317 10.79 -10.92 18.03
CA PHE A 317 10.83 -10.10 16.82
C PHE A 317 12.24 -10.04 16.24
N ASP A 318 12.29 -9.92 14.92
CA ASP A 318 13.49 -9.64 14.15
C ASP A 318 13.33 -8.31 13.43
N ALA A 319 14.41 -7.52 13.37
CA ALA A 319 14.40 -6.23 12.71
C ALA A 319 15.44 -6.19 11.58
N THR A 320 15.02 -5.82 10.38
CA THR A 320 15.90 -5.65 9.22
C THR A 320 15.73 -4.25 8.67
N VAL A 321 16.83 -3.55 8.40
CA VAL A 321 16.78 -2.23 7.76
C VAL A 321 16.35 -2.38 6.31
N MET A 322 15.33 -1.63 5.91
CA MET A 322 14.93 -1.54 4.52
C MET A 322 15.71 -0.40 3.84
N LYS A 323 16.34 -0.69 2.71
CA LYS A 323 16.89 0.35 1.83
C LYS A 323 15.73 0.92 1.01
N GLU A 324 15.61 2.23 0.98
CA GLU A 324 14.71 2.94 0.05
C GLU A 324 15.16 2.77 -1.39
#